data_c067a06aa2a71afbb5c8f096ab70a0df
#
_entry.id   c067a06aa2a71afbb5c8f096ab70a0df
#
_cell.length_a   1.000
_cell.length_b   1.000
_cell.length_c   1.000
_cell.angle_alpha   90.00
_cell.angle_beta   90.00
_cell.angle_gamma   90.00
#
_symmetry.space_group_name_H-M   'P 1'
#
loop_
_entity.id
_entity.type
_entity.pdbx_description
1 polymer ?
#
loop_
_entity_poly.entity_id
_entity_poly.type
_entity_poly.pdbx_seq_one_letter_code
_entity_poly.pdbx_strand_id
1 'polypeptide(L)'
;MTKRIKTALLTVGALAAAAAAVVGGMTLYLSAQLDKVPAMTALETLAYTTKGRADAVITAGTIKDGVCSYTVYGEDAQVLPHERHVYEIGSLTKTFTAALVCRGFEDGALSPEGELSQYLDLPPKPHYPALSELLTHTSGYRAYYFAPPMTGNFFAGRNDFCGIGDSMVLDTLAKTDIPAGEHGFEYSNFGYAALGLVLEKTSGTEFTRLMNDFTQELGLENTHISDGSGDLGRLWDWTAGDTYMSAGALVSDIEDMLKYAQLQLDGEGVFARCHESMAMVNASDAKNRKLDINLDEVGAAWIIDRENGFIWHNGGTGDYNCWLGICPETQTAAVVLSNLPPGYRLPATVTGVKLLKEIQ
;
A
#
# COMPACT_ATOMS: atom_id res chain seq x y z
N MET A 1 34.99 24.22 -39.02
CA MET A 1 34.92 23.06 -38.13
C MET A 1 35.98 22.05 -38.55
N THR A 2 36.90 21.73 -37.68
CA THR A 2 38.04 20.82 -38.00
C THR A 2 37.54 19.38 -38.22
N LYS A 3 38.26 18.60 -39.04
CA LYS A 3 37.92 17.18 -39.33
C LYS A 3 37.73 16.37 -38.05
N ARG A 4 38.49 16.66 -36.99
CA ARG A 4 38.39 16.03 -35.67
C ARG A 4 37.03 16.33 -34.96
N ILE A 5 36.52 17.56 -35.06
CA ILE A 5 35.25 17.94 -34.47
C ILE A 5 34.06 17.25 -35.19
N LYS A 6 34.14 17.16 -36.54
CA LYS A 6 33.13 16.42 -37.32
C LYS A 6 33.10 14.94 -36.94
N THR A 7 34.28 14.30 -36.83
CA THR A 7 34.35 12.87 -36.43
C THR A 7 33.79 12.67 -35.01
N ALA A 8 34.16 13.52 -34.04
CA ALA A 8 33.64 13.43 -32.68
C ALA A 8 32.13 13.58 -32.63
N LEU A 9 31.57 14.54 -33.35
CA LEU A 9 30.11 14.73 -33.45
C LEU A 9 29.39 13.54 -34.09
N LEU A 10 29.97 12.94 -35.14
CA LEU A 10 29.42 11.73 -35.76
C LEU A 10 29.48 10.53 -34.81
N THR A 11 30.56 10.36 -34.04
CA THR A 11 30.71 9.30 -33.06
C THR A 11 29.71 9.45 -31.92
N VAL A 12 29.54 10.67 -31.37
CA VAL A 12 28.53 10.96 -30.32
C VAL A 12 27.12 10.73 -30.86
N GLY A 13 26.81 11.17 -32.08
CA GLY A 13 25.51 10.93 -32.71
C GLY A 13 25.23 9.45 -32.94
N ALA A 14 26.23 8.64 -33.34
CA ALA A 14 26.07 7.20 -33.51
C ALA A 14 25.87 6.48 -32.17
N LEU A 15 26.60 6.89 -31.11
CA LEU A 15 26.38 6.35 -29.76
C LEU A 15 25.00 6.71 -29.19
N ALA A 16 24.54 7.93 -29.39
CA ALA A 16 23.21 8.35 -28.99
C ALA A 16 22.11 7.58 -29.75
N ALA A 17 22.28 7.37 -31.06
CA ALA A 17 21.34 6.58 -31.85
C ALA A 17 21.35 5.09 -31.43
N ALA A 18 22.52 4.51 -31.13
CA ALA A 18 22.63 3.15 -30.62
C ALA A 18 21.95 3.02 -29.24
N ALA A 19 22.16 3.96 -28.31
CA ALA A 19 21.51 4.00 -27.02
C ALA A 19 19.99 4.13 -27.16
N ALA A 20 19.50 5.01 -28.03
CA ALA A 20 18.09 5.17 -28.31
C ALA A 20 17.45 3.89 -28.91
N ALA A 21 18.16 3.17 -29.78
CA ALA A 21 17.73 1.91 -30.34
C ALA A 21 17.65 0.80 -29.29
N VAL A 22 18.64 0.74 -28.38
CA VAL A 22 18.63 -0.20 -27.24
C VAL A 22 17.46 0.08 -26.30
N VAL A 23 17.28 1.35 -25.91
CA VAL A 23 16.16 1.76 -25.05
C VAL A 23 14.83 1.48 -25.73
N GLY A 24 14.68 1.84 -27.01
CA GLY A 24 13.46 1.56 -27.78
C GLY A 24 13.17 0.06 -27.93
N GLY A 25 14.21 -0.75 -28.22
CA GLY A 25 14.08 -2.21 -28.29
C GLY A 25 13.72 -2.82 -26.95
N MET A 26 14.32 -2.33 -25.86
CA MET A 26 14.00 -2.79 -24.50
C MET A 26 12.57 -2.40 -24.10
N THR A 27 12.12 -1.20 -24.44
CA THR A 27 10.73 -0.74 -24.18
C THR A 27 9.71 -1.61 -24.94
N LEU A 28 9.97 -1.89 -26.23
CA LEU A 28 9.12 -2.79 -27.04
C LEU A 28 9.09 -4.21 -26.49
N TYR A 29 10.26 -4.74 -26.07
CA TYR A 29 10.34 -6.06 -25.47
C TYR A 29 9.54 -6.13 -24.15
N LEU A 30 9.71 -5.13 -23.26
CA LEU A 30 8.98 -5.07 -21.99
C LEU A 30 7.46 -4.91 -22.22
N SER A 31 7.06 -4.08 -23.17
CA SER A 31 5.65 -3.94 -23.57
C SER A 31 5.07 -5.27 -24.05
N ALA A 32 5.79 -5.98 -24.93
CA ALA A 32 5.36 -7.28 -25.43
C ALA A 32 5.29 -8.37 -24.34
N GLN A 33 6.10 -8.27 -23.27
CA GLN A 33 5.97 -9.15 -22.12
C GLN A 33 4.75 -8.78 -21.27
N LEU A 34 4.53 -7.50 -21.03
CA LEU A 34 3.35 -7.01 -20.29
C LEU A 34 2.04 -7.36 -20.99
N ASP A 35 2.00 -7.37 -22.30
CA ASP A 35 0.81 -7.78 -23.08
C ASP A 35 0.42 -9.26 -22.88
N LYS A 36 1.32 -10.10 -22.35
CA LYS A 36 1.04 -11.50 -22.01
C LYS A 36 0.46 -11.67 -20.62
N VAL A 37 0.69 -10.73 -19.73
CA VAL A 37 0.31 -10.82 -18.31
C VAL A 37 -1.19 -11.09 -18.11
N PRO A 38 -2.12 -10.48 -18.87
CA PRO A 38 -3.54 -10.79 -18.74
C PRO A 38 -3.89 -12.27 -18.87
N ALA A 39 -3.16 -13.02 -19.72
CA ALA A 39 -3.40 -14.44 -19.98
C ALA A 39 -2.65 -15.37 -19.00
N MET A 40 -1.79 -14.84 -18.12
CA MET A 40 -1.03 -15.66 -17.16
C MET A 40 -1.92 -16.07 -15.98
N THR A 41 -1.66 -17.28 -15.46
CA THR A 41 -2.15 -17.72 -14.15
C THR A 41 -1.40 -17.02 -13.01
N ALA A 42 -1.90 -17.12 -11.77
CA ALA A 42 -1.20 -16.62 -10.59
C ALA A 42 0.21 -17.22 -10.47
N LEU A 43 0.35 -18.53 -10.68
CA LEU A 43 1.65 -19.22 -10.64
C LEU A 43 2.60 -18.73 -11.74
N GLU A 44 2.11 -18.50 -12.96
CA GLU A 44 2.91 -17.96 -14.06
C GLU A 44 3.37 -16.52 -13.79
N THR A 45 2.55 -15.71 -13.10
CA THR A 45 2.98 -14.36 -12.66
C THR A 45 4.05 -14.44 -11.59
N LEU A 46 3.97 -15.39 -10.66
CA LEU A 46 5.04 -15.65 -9.67
C LEU A 46 6.33 -16.05 -10.35
N ALA A 47 6.28 -17.04 -11.26
CA ALA A 47 7.44 -17.50 -12.02
C ALA A 47 8.08 -16.37 -12.85
N TYR A 48 7.26 -15.54 -13.50
CA TYR A 48 7.76 -14.37 -14.22
C TYR A 48 8.43 -13.35 -13.29
N THR A 49 7.83 -13.10 -12.12
CA THR A 49 8.33 -12.12 -11.17
C THR A 49 9.64 -12.57 -10.53
N THR A 50 9.73 -13.82 -10.12
CA THR A 50 10.90 -14.39 -9.42
C THR A 50 11.99 -14.91 -10.33
N LYS A 51 11.81 -14.88 -11.66
CA LYS A 51 12.73 -15.43 -12.65
C LYS A 51 14.16 -14.92 -12.49
N GLY A 52 15.11 -15.84 -12.22
CA GLY A 52 16.52 -15.52 -12.06
C GLY A 52 16.79 -14.59 -10.85
N ARG A 53 15.94 -14.64 -9.83
CA ARG A 53 16.08 -13.84 -8.60
C ARG A 53 16.26 -14.75 -7.39
N ALA A 54 17.51 -15.11 -7.11
CA ALA A 54 17.85 -16.10 -6.09
C ALA A 54 17.47 -15.72 -4.65
N ASP A 55 17.32 -14.43 -4.38
CA ASP A 55 16.92 -13.87 -3.07
C ASP A 55 15.40 -13.58 -2.97
N ALA A 56 14.62 -13.94 -4.00
CA ALA A 56 13.18 -13.77 -3.96
C ALA A 56 12.54 -14.73 -2.96
N VAL A 57 11.68 -14.19 -2.10
CA VAL A 57 10.78 -14.95 -1.22
C VAL A 57 9.41 -14.31 -1.30
N ILE A 58 8.46 -15.04 -1.89
CA ILE A 58 7.06 -14.61 -2.01
C ILE A 58 6.18 -15.64 -1.34
N THR A 59 5.41 -15.23 -0.36
CA THR A 59 4.42 -16.10 0.28
C THR A 59 3.03 -15.74 -0.24
N ALA A 60 2.35 -16.75 -0.82
CA ALA A 60 0.98 -16.64 -1.29
C ALA A 60 0.07 -17.53 -0.46
N GLY A 61 -0.95 -16.92 0.16
CA GLY A 61 -1.91 -17.59 1.01
C GLY A 61 -3.34 -17.42 0.50
N THR A 62 -4.21 -18.35 0.84
CA THR A 62 -5.63 -18.35 0.43
C THR A 62 -6.53 -18.84 1.55
N ILE A 63 -7.76 -18.33 1.53
CA ILE A 63 -8.89 -18.86 2.29
C ILE A 63 -9.93 -19.34 1.28
N LYS A 64 -10.27 -20.62 1.34
CA LYS A 64 -11.32 -21.21 0.52
C LYS A 64 -12.05 -22.29 1.32
N ASP A 65 -13.38 -22.32 1.26
CA ASP A 65 -14.20 -23.30 2.00
C ASP A 65 -13.87 -23.33 3.52
N GLY A 66 -13.51 -22.18 4.10
CA GLY A 66 -13.08 -22.05 5.49
C GLY A 66 -11.68 -22.60 5.81
N VAL A 67 -10.92 -23.02 4.78
CA VAL A 67 -9.56 -23.56 4.95
C VAL A 67 -8.52 -22.53 4.56
N CYS A 68 -7.63 -22.19 5.51
CA CYS A 68 -6.46 -21.38 5.27
C CYS A 68 -5.29 -22.26 4.79
N SER A 69 -4.61 -21.82 3.75
CA SER A 69 -3.39 -22.47 3.25
C SER A 69 -2.43 -21.45 2.66
N TYR A 70 -1.13 -21.73 2.68
CA TYR A 70 -0.15 -20.88 2.00
C TYR A 70 1.02 -21.69 1.44
N THR A 71 1.72 -21.09 0.49
CA THR A 71 2.94 -21.64 -0.12
C THR A 71 3.98 -20.52 -0.22
N VAL A 72 5.23 -20.87 0.10
CA VAL A 72 6.39 -19.98 -0.05
C VAL A 72 7.09 -20.29 -1.36
N TYR A 73 7.33 -19.26 -2.17
CA TYR A 73 7.95 -19.36 -3.49
C TYR A 73 9.27 -18.58 -3.53
N GLY A 74 10.28 -19.19 -4.13
CA GLY A 74 11.58 -18.60 -4.41
C GLY A 74 11.80 -18.35 -5.91
N GLU A 75 13.06 -18.40 -6.34
CA GLU A 75 13.47 -18.25 -7.73
C GLU A 75 12.66 -19.16 -8.66
N ASP A 76 12.24 -18.60 -9.81
CA ASP A 76 11.45 -19.31 -10.85
C ASP A 76 10.16 -19.98 -10.30
N ALA A 77 9.56 -19.43 -9.25
CA ALA A 77 8.44 -19.97 -8.48
C ALA A 77 8.71 -21.37 -7.90
N GLN A 78 9.96 -21.70 -7.60
CA GLN A 78 10.28 -22.91 -6.86
C GLN A 78 9.61 -22.85 -5.47
N VAL A 79 8.98 -23.96 -5.08
CA VAL A 79 8.41 -24.07 -3.74
C VAL A 79 9.55 -24.18 -2.72
N LEU A 80 9.56 -23.30 -1.75
CA LEU A 80 10.49 -23.27 -0.64
C LEU A 80 9.91 -24.01 0.59
N PRO A 81 10.71 -24.26 1.64
CA PRO A 81 10.20 -24.77 2.90
C PRO A 81 9.03 -23.95 3.42
N HIS A 82 8.10 -24.62 4.08
CA HIS A 82 6.92 -23.99 4.68
C HIS A 82 7.32 -23.26 5.96
N GLU A 83 7.79 -22.04 5.81
CA GLU A 83 8.30 -21.19 6.88
C GLU A 83 7.52 -19.87 6.93
N ARG A 84 7.45 -19.27 8.10
CA ARG A 84 6.91 -17.91 8.28
C ARG A 84 8.05 -16.93 8.19
N HIS A 85 7.85 -15.92 7.36
CA HIS A 85 8.78 -14.82 7.17
C HIS A 85 8.13 -13.50 7.57
N VAL A 86 8.94 -12.55 8.02
CA VAL A 86 8.49 -11.20 8.36
C VAL A 86 8.55 -10.31 7.13
N TYR A 87 7.41 -9.70 6.80
CA TYR A 87 7.29 -8.77 5.68
C TYR A 87 6.83 -7.40 6.15
N GLU A 88 7.36 -6.34 5.56
CA GLU A 88 6.69 -5.04 5.62
C GLU A 88 5.40 -5.13 4.80
N ILE A 89 4.28 -4.79 5.42
CA ILE A 89 2.99 -4.78 4.72
C ILE A 89 2.64 -3.40 4.16
N GLY A 90 3.49 -2.41 4.40
CA GLY A 90 3.40 -1.07 3.83
C GLY A 90 1.99 -0.50 3.98
N SER A 91 1.40 -0.05 2.90
CA SER A 91 0.09 0.62 2.92
C SER A 91 -1.09 -0.25 3.36
N LEU A 92 -0.97 -1.58 3.51
CA LEU A 92 -1.98 -2.36 4.21
C LEU A 92 -2.17 -1.88 5.67
N THR A 93 -1.17 -1.22 6.26
CA THR A 93 -1.29 -0.52 7.55
C THR A 93 -2.49 0.42 7.58
N LYS A 94 -2.84 1.04 6.45
CA LYS A 94 -3.98 1.95 6.36
C LYS A 94 -5.31 1.29 6.69
N THR A 95 -5.48 0.01 6.38
CA THR A 95 -6.71 -0.71 6.69
C THR A 95 -6.89 -0.89 8.20
N PHE A 96 -5.80 -1.06 8.94
CA PHE A 96 -5.80 -1.10 10.41
C PHE A 96 -6.05 0.30 11.00
N THR A 97 -5.39 1.32 10.48
CA THR A 97 -5.65 2.71 10.89
C THR A 97 -7.10 3.11 10.64
N ALA A 98 -7.66 2.74 9.49
CA ALA A 98 -9.05 2.99 9.16
C ALA A 98 -10.02 2.25 10.09
N ALA A 99 -9.72 1.02 10.48
CA ALA A 99 -10.52 0.28 11.45
C ALA A 99 -10.56 0.98 12.82
N LEU A 100 -9.43 1.53 13.29
CA LEU A 100 -9.38 2.35 14.51
C LEU A 100 -10.22 3.63 14.38
N VAL A 101 -10.18 4.31 13.23
CA VAL A 101 -11.02 5.50 12.98
C VAL A 101 -12.50 5.12 12.95
N CYS A 102 -12.86 4.02 12.27
CA CYS A 102 -14.23 3.52 12.23
C CYS A 102 -14.74 3.09 13.60
N ARG A 103 -13.89 2.51 14.46
CA ARG A 103 -14.21 2.26 15.88
C ARG A 103 -14.55 3.56 16.58
N GLY A 104 -13.78 4.63 16.36
CA GLY A 104 -14.09 5.95 16.91
C GLY A 104 -15.42 6.52 16.40
N PHE A 105 -15.86 6.17 15.18
CA PHE A 105 -17.21 6.51 14.70
C PHE A 105 -18.31 5.73 15.42
N GLU A 106 -18.09 4.47 15.70
CA GLU A 106 -19.05 3.64 16.44
C GLU A 106 -19.20 4.09 17.89
N ASP A 107 -18.09 4.44 18.54
CA ASP A 107 -18.03 4.92 19.91
C ASP A 107 -18.52 6.37 20.06
N GLY A 108 -18.74 7.09 18.97
CA GLY A 108 -19.13 8.50 18.94
C GLY A 108 -18.02 9.48 19.33
N ALA A 109 -16.78 9.02 19.46
CA ALA A 109 -15.60 9.87 19.71
C ALA A 109 -15.17 10.65 18.46
N LEU A 110 -15.44 10.09 17.29
CA LEU A 110 -15.17 10.67 15.97
C LEU A 110 -16.45 10.73 15.14
N SER A 111 -16.49 11.61 14.12
CA SER A 111 -17.57 11.68 13.14
C SER A 111 -16.99 11.59 11.72
N PRO A 112 -17.62 10.83 10.79
CA PRO A 112 -17.20 10.81 9.40
C PRO A 112 -17.15 12.19 8.75
N GLU A 113 -18.09 13.08 9.09
CA GLU A 113 -18.21 14.44 8.60
C GLU A 113 -17.38 15.45 9.43
N GLY A 114 -16.74 14.99 10.51
CA GLY A 114 -15.91 15.83 11.37
C GLY A 114 -14.66 16.29 10.65
N GLU A 115 -14.45 17.59 10.58
CA GLU A 115 -13.23 18.18 10.00
C GLU A 115 -12.03 18.03 10.94
N LEU A 116 -10.81 17.96 10.38
CA LEU A 116 -9.56 17.86 11.14
C LEU A 116 -9.43 18.90 12.26
N SER A 117 -9.93 20.12 12.04
CA SER A 117 -9.90 21.22 13.04
C SER A 117 -10.74 20.97 14.29
N GLN A 118 -11.64 19.99 14.27
CA GLN A 118 -12.41 19.58 15.45
C GLN A 118 -11.61 18.71 16.40
N TYR A 119 -10.56 18.05 15.90
CA TYR A 119 -9.78 17.07 16.65
C TYR A 119 -8.33 17.52 16.90
N LEU A 120 -7.79 18.38 16.03
CA LEU A 120 -6.41 18.87 16.10
C LEU A 120 -6.36 20.38 16.38
N ASP A 121 -5.36 20.81 17.12
CA ASP A 121 -5.12 22.25 17.41
C ASP A 121 -4.57 22.93 16.13
N LEU A 122 -5.45 23.23 15.19
CA LEU A 122 -5.13 23.87 13.92
C LEU A 122 -5.61 25.34 13.89
N PRO A 123 -4.92 26.23 13.16
CA PRO A 123 -5.37 27.60 13.00
C PRO A 123 -6.72 27.64 12.25
N PRO A 124 -7.59 28.63 12.54
CA PRO A 124 -8.87 28.74 11.85
C PRO A 124 -8.67 28.97 10.34
N LYS A 125 -9.34 28.13 9.54
CA LYS A 125 -9.45 28.22 8.08
C LYS A 125 -10.89 28.05 7.65
N PRO A 126 -11.26 28.48 6.42
CA PRO A 126 -12.60 28.28 5.90
C PRO A 126 -13.02 26.80 5.82
N HIS A 127 -12.06 25.89 5.63
CA HIS A 127 -12.31 24.48 5.48
C HIS A 127 -11.07 23.64 5.82
N TYR A 128 -11.30 22.52 6.46
CA TYR A 128 -10.39 21.38 6.59
C TYR A 128 -11.12 20.13 6.15
N PRO A 129 -10.45 19.19 5.45
CA PRO A 129 -11.11 17.95 5.04
C PRO A 129 -11.72 17.17 6.19
N ALA A 130 -12.84 16.50 5.91
CA ALA A 130 -13.50 15.59 6.83
C ALA A 130 -12.73 14.27 6.96
N LEU A 131 -12.94 13.53 8.06
CA LEU A 131 -12.27 12.25 8.28
C LEU A 131 -12.63 11.21 7.20
N SER A 132 -13.88 11.20 6.71
CA SER A 132 -14.29 10.35 5.60
C SER A 132 -13.53 10.63 4.30
N GLU A 133 -13.24 11.90 4.00
CA GLU A 133 -12.48 12.29 2.80
C GLU A 133 -11.00 11.85 2.91
N LEU A 134 -10.43 11.81 4.12
CA LEU A 134 -9.09 11.30 4.36
C LEU A 134 -9.04 9.77 4.20
N LEU A 135 -10.03 9.05 4.74
CA LEU A 135 -10.16 7.59 4.63
C LEU A 135 -10.28 7.13 3.19
N THR A 136 -10.95 7.91 2.34
CA THR A 136 -11.25 7.57 0.94
C THR A 136 -10.26 8.17 -0.06
N HIS A 137 -9.23 8.91 0.40
CA HIS A 137 -8.31 9.62 -0.49
C HIS A 137 -8.98 10.66 -1.41
N THR A 138 -10.07 11.26 -0.95
CA THR A 138 -10.79 12.33 -1.66
C THR A 138 -10.69 13.68 -0.98
N SER A 139 -9.72 13.84 -0.08
CA SER A 139 -9.52 15.06 0.71
C SER A 139 -8.86 16.22 -0.04
N GLY A 140 -8.37 16.01 -1.27
CA GLY A 140 -7.56 16.98 -1.99
C GLY A 140 -6.10 17.11 -1.49
N TYR A 141 -5.72 16.37 -0.44
CA TYR A 141 -4.31 16.29 -0.04
C TYR A 141 -3.51 15.41 -0.98
N ARG A 142 -2.29 15.86 -1.31
CA ARG A 142 -1.32 15.09 -2.12
C ARG A 142 -0.85 13.84 -1.38
N ALA A 143 -0.18 12.95 -2.12
CA ALA A 143 0.42 11.74 -1.57
C ALA A 143 1.33 12.06 -0.36
N TYR A 144 2.12 13.11 -0.44
CA TYR A 144 2.95 13.66 0.63
C TYR A 144 3.32 15.11 0.32
N TYR A 145 3.82 15.82 1.34
CA TYR A 145 4.42 17.14 1.21
C TYR A 145 5.87 17.06 1.60
N PHE A 146 6.69 17.87 0.92
CA PHE A 146 8.13 17.90 1.21
C PHE A 146 8.39 18.31 2.66
N ALA A 147 9.21 17.51 3.36
CA ALA A 147 9.74 17.81 4.68
C ALA A 147 11.27 17.69 4.68
N PRO A 148 12.01 18.50 5.45
CA PRO A 148 13.47 18.53 5.43
C PRO A 148 14.16 17.16 5.58
N PRO A 149 13.69 16.22 6.42
CA PRO A 149 14.30 14.88 6.54
C PRO A 149 14.33 14.09 5.22
N MET A 150 13.34 14.27 4.33
CA MET A 150 13.25 13.53 3.06
C MET A 150 14.49 13.68 2.19
N THR A 151 15.14 14.86 2.20
CA THR A 151 16.37 15.06 1.41
C THR A 151 17.49 14.15 1.88
N GLY A 152 17.72 14.08 3.19
CA GLY A 152 18.75 13.21 3.77
C GLY A 152 18.42 11.74 3.58
N ASN A 153 17.15 11.37 3.76
CA ASN A 153 16.64 10.01 3.61
C ASN A 153 16.83 9.50 2.17
N PHE A 154 16.47 10.32 1.17
CA PHE A 154 16.66 9.99 -0.24
C PHE A 154 18.13 9.68 -0.58
N PHE A 155 19.08 10.53 -0.17
CA PHE A 155 20.51 10.30 -0.43
C PHE A 155 21.08 9.11 0.36
N ALA A 156 20.48 8.79 1.51
CA ALA A 156 20.88 7.63 2.32
C ALA A 156 20.17 6.33 1.87
N GLY A 157 19.25 6.37 0.92
CA GLY A 157 18.43 5.21 0.51
C GLY A 157 17.58 4.67 1.65
N ARG A 158 17.04 5.56 2.49
CA ARG A 158 16.21 5.24 3.65
C ARG A 158 14.75 5.46 3.33
N ASN A 159 13.88 5.08 4.28
CA ASN A 159 12.48 5.47 4.28
C ASN A 159 12.33 6.99 4.17
N ASP A 160 11.65 7.48 3.14
CA ASP A 160 11.46 8.92 2.91
C ASP A 160 10.76 9.62 4.08
N PHE A 161 9.95 8.91 4.86
CA PHE A 161 9.16 9.44 5.97
C PHE A 161 9.87 9.39 7.33
N CYS A 162 11.04 8.75 7.42
CA CYS A 162 11.81 8.66 8.66
C CYS A 162 12.20 10.06 9.18
N GLY A 163 11.93 10.31 10.46
CA GLY A 163 12.22 11.59 11.13
C GLY A 163 11.18 12.68 10.86
N ILE A 164 10.03 12.37 10.28
CA ILE A 164 8.93 13.35 10.09
C ILE A 164 7.94 13.19 11.24
N GLY A 165 8.09 14.02 12.27
CA GLY A 165 7.22 14.02 13.44
C GLY A 165 6.01 14.95 13.32
N ASP A 166 5.16 14.89 14.34
CA ASP A 166 3.85 15.53 14.42
C ASP A 166 3.86 17.03 14.13
N SER A 167 4.83 17.75 14.66
CA SER A 167 4.93 19.20 14.44
C SER A 167 5.09 19.57 12.97
N MET A 168 5.80 18.74 12.18
CA MET A 168 5.99 18.96 10.73
C MET A 168 4.69 18.71 9.96
N VAL A 169 3.94 17.68 10.35
CA VAL A 169 2.64 17.36 9.74
C VAL A 169 1.61 18.43 10.11
N LEU A 170 1.51 18.83 11.38
CA LEU A 170 0.62 19.89 11.86
C LEU A 170 0.94 21.24 11.18
N ASP A 171 2.21 21.59 11.07
CA ASP A 171 2.66 22.79 10.34
C ASP A 171 2.26 22.76 8.86
N THR A 172 2.30 21.60 8.24
CA THR A 172 1.90 21.41 6.84
C THR A 172 0.39 21.51 6.69
N LEU A 173 -0.38 20.89 7.58
CA LEU A 173 -1.84 21.03 7.64
C LEU A 173 -2.24 22.51 7.81
N ALA A 174 -1.56 23.22 8.71
CA ALA A 174 -1.78 24.63 8.96
C ALA A 174 -1.52 25.53 7.74
N LYS A 175 -0.58 25.18 6.87
CA LYS A 175 -0.17 25.97 5.70
C LYS A 175 -0.83 25.56 4.40
N THR A 176 -1.40 24.36 4.32
CA THR A 176 -1.99 23.84 3.09
C THR A 176 -3.47 24.19 3.02
N ASP A 177 -3.84 25.01 2.05
CA ASP A 177 -5.24 25.34 1.82
C ASP A 177 -5.84 24.34 0.81
N ILE A 178 -6.92 23.70 1.23
CA ILE A 178 -7.74 22.85 0.38
C ILE A 178 -9.06 23.58 0.12
N PRO A 179 -9.45 23.81 -1.13
CA PRO A 179 -10.75 24.39 -1.43
C PRO A 179 -11.88 23.51 -0.89
N ALA A 180 -12.95 24.12 -0.38
CA ALA A 180 -14.15 23.35 -0.03
C ALA A 180 -14.82 22.78 -1.30
N GLY A 181 -15.34 21.56 -1.21
CA GLY A 181 -16.05 20.89 -2.31
C GLY A 181 -15.50 19.50 -2.57
N GLU A 182 -16.08 18.80 -3.54
CA GLU A 182 -15.66 17.46 -3.90
C GLU A 182 -14.30 17.45 -4.61
N HIS A 183 -13.42 16.54 -4.17
CA HIS A 183 -12.13 16.27 -4.77
C HIS A 183 -12.10 14.88 -5.39
N GLY A 184 -11.41 14.74 -6.50
CA GLY A 184 -11.15 13.43 -7.11
C GLY A 184 -10.24 12.57 -6.22
N PHE A 185 -10.19 11.27 -6.52
CA PHE A 185 -9.31 10.35 -5.84
C PHE A 185 -7.83 10.73 -6.07
N GLU A 186 -7.12 11.04 -4.99
CA GLU A 186 -5.68 11.25 -4.96
C GLU A 186 -5.10 10.51 -3.75
N TYR A 187 -4.42 9.39 -4.00
CA TYR A 187 -3.86 8.56 -2.94
C TYR A 187 -2.92 9.35 -2.02
N SER A 188 -3.24 9.43 -0.73
CA SER A 188 -2.55 10.31 0.22
C SER A 188 -2.05 9.57 1.46
N ASN A 189 -0.73 9.40 1.58
CA ASN A 189 -0.08 9.00 2.82
C ASN A 189 -0.17 10.12 3.86
N PHE A 190 -0.15 11.37 3.42
CA PHE A 190 -0.28 12.54 4.29
C PHE A 190 -1.65 12.58 4.98
N GLY A 191 -2.73 12.23 4.26
CA GLY A 191 -4.06 12.12 4.86
C GLY A 191 -4.10 11.08 5.97
N TYR A 192 -3.44 9.95 5.79
CA TYR A 192 -3.34 8.90 6.82
C TYR A 192 -2.42 9.30 7.99
N ALA A 193 -1.35 10.06 7.74
CA ALA A 193 -0.56 10.67 8.81
C ALA A 193 -1.43 11.60 9.67
N ALA A 194 -2.30 12.41 9.05
CA ALA A 194 -3.25 13.24 9.78
C ALA A 194 -4.28 12.43 10.58
N LEU A 195 -4.78 11.30 10.05
CA LEU A 195 -5.64 10.37 10.79
C LEU A 195 -4.94 9.75 12.00
N GLY A 196 -3.64 9.43 11.89
CA GLY A 196 -2.83 8.98 13.02
C GLY A 196 -2.81 10.01 14.15
N LEU A 197 -2.58 11.30 13.83
CA LEU A 197 -2.63 12.39 14.80
C LEU A 197 -4.01 12.56 15.46
N VAL A 198 -5.09 12.40 14.68
CA VAL A 198 -6.46 12.43 15.22
C VAL A 198 -6.65 11.29 16.23
N LEU A 199 -6.22 10.08 15.91
CA LEU A 199 -6.32 8.93 16.81
C LEU A 199 -5.51 9.14 18.09
N GLU A 200 -4.29 9.64 18.01
CA GLU A 200 -3.47 9.96 19.19
C GLU A 200 -4.13 11.02 20.07
N LYS A 201 -4.59 12.09 19.46
CA LYS A 201 -5.20 13.22 20.20
C LYS A 201 -6.48 12.81 20.91
N THR A 202 -7.32 12.00 20.24
CA THR A 202 -8.62 11.60 20.79
C THR A 202 -8.51 10.47 21.81
N SER A 203 -7.57 9.53 21.64
CA SER A 203 -7.34 8.44 22.59
C SER A 203 -6.43 8.82 23.77
N GLY A 204 -5.59 9.85 23.60
CA GLY A 204 -4.53 10.19 24.55
C GLY A 204 -3.40 9.16 24.60
N THR A 205 -3.27 8.33 23.57
CA THR A 205 -2.29 7.22 23.48
C THR A 205 -1.45 7.38 22.22
N GLU A 206 -0.13 7.20 22.30
CA GLU A 206 0.76 7.23 21.14
C GLU A 206 0.35 6.17 20.11
N PHE A 207 0.45 6.51 18.83
CA PHE A 207 -0.02 5.67 17.71
C PHE A 207 0.59 4.27 17.72
N THR A 208 1.90 4.16 17.99
CA THR A 208 2.60 2.86 18.08
C THR A 208 1.93 1.94 19.10
N ARG A 209 1.64 2.46 20.29
CA ARG A 209 0.98 1.69 21.33
C ARG A 209 -0.46 1.34 20.96
N LEU A 210 -1.20 2.33 20.46
CA LEU A 210 -2.59 2.14 20.04
C LEU A 210 -2.72 1.05 18.97
N MET A 211 -1.81 1.04 17.99
CA MET A 211 -1.78 0.06 16.92
C MET A 211 -1.36 -1.33 17.42
N ASN A 212 -0.32 -1.41 18.26
CA ASN A 212 0.11 -2.69 18.80
C ASN A 212 -0.93 -3.32 19.74
N ASP A 213 -1.60 -2.50 20.57
CA ASP A 213 -2.72 -2.98 21.41
C ASP A 213 -3.86 -3.50 20.54
N PHE A 214 -4.17 -2.82 19.42
CA PHE A 214 -5.20 -3.25 18.48
C PHE A 214 -4.87 -4.57 17.78
N THR A 215 -3.65 -4.72 17.27
CA THR A 215 -3.23 -5.98 16.63
C THR A 215 -3.25 -7.16 17.60
N GLN A 216 -2.86 -6.93 18.86
CA GLN A 216 -2.94 -7.95 19.93
C GLN A 216 -4.40 -8.30 20.26
N GLU A 217 -5.30 -7.32 20.34
CA GLU A 217 -6.76 -7.56 20.53
C GLU A 217 -7.32 -8.46 19.44
N LEU A 218 -6.89 -8.27 18.18
CA LEU A 218 -7.24 -9.12 17.05
C LEU A 218 -6.55 -10.51 17.10
N GLY A 219 -5.62 -10.70 18.04
CA GLY A 219 -4.81 -11.92 18.19
C GLY A 219 -3.82 -12.11 17.04
N LEU A 220 -3.32 -11.01 16.46
CA LEU A 220 -2.28 -10.99 15.42
C LEU A 220 -0.93 -10.84 16.14
N GLU A 221 -0.32 -11.97 16.48
CA GLU A 221 0.83 -12.02 17.40
C GLU A 221 2.13 -11.51 16.78
N ASN A 222 2.23 -11.58 15.45
CA ASN A 222 3.41 -11.17 14.67
C ASN A 222 3.17 -9.89 13.86
N THR A 223 2.04 -9.20 14.08
CA THR A 223 1.71 -7.94 13.42
C THR A 223 1.90 -6.79 14.38
N HIS A 224 2.86 -5.92 14.09
CA HIS A 224 3.21 -4.79 14.95
C HIS A 224 3.88 -3.68 14.14
N ILE A 225 3.98 -2.48 14.74
CA ILE A 225 4.79 -1.40 14.17
C ILE A 225 6.25 -1.89 14.10
N SER A 226 6.86 -1.77 12.92
CA SER A 226 8.21 -2.26 12.64
C SER A 226 9.22 -1.72 13.65
N ASP A 227 9.95 -2.64 14.25
CA ASP A 227 11.10 -2.37 15.11
C ASP A 227 12.44 -2.52 14.38
N GLY A 228 12.37 -2.74 13.04
CA GLY A 228 13.52 -2.96 12.18
C GLY A 228 14.05 -4.40 12.18
N SER A 229 13.42 -5.34 12.91
CA SER A 229 13.79 -6.75 12.89
C SER A 229 12.99 -7.53 11.87
N GLY A 230 13.72 -8.32 11.05
CA GLY A 230 13.16 -9.18 10.01
C GLY A 230 14.21 -10.14 9.46
N ASP A 231 13.77 -11.15 8.72
CA ASP A 231 14.63 -12.23 8.24
C ASP A 231 14.86 -12.19 6.71
N LEU A 232 14.14 -11.36 5.96
CA LEU A 232 14.19 -11.34 4.49
C LEU A 232 14.95 -10.15 3.89
N GLY A 233 15.65 -9.37 4.69
CA GLY A 233 16.41 -8.22 4.22
C GLY A 233 16.11 -6.96 5.01
N ARG A 234 16.42 -5.82 4.40
CA ARG A 234 16.29 -4.53 5.08
C ARG A 234 14.84 -4.10 5.16
N LEU A 235 14.40 -3.75 6.36
CA LEU A 235 13.14 -3.07 6.61
C LEU A 235 13.34 -1.54 6.60
N TRP A 236 12.30 -0.80 6.38
CA TRP A 236 12.30 0.65 6.50
C TRP A 236 12.63 1.09 7.92
N ASP A 237 13.49 2.10 8.03
CA ASP A 237 13.79 2.72 9.32
C ASP A 237 12.60 3.58 9.76
N TRP A 238 12.18 3.38 11.00
CA TRP A 238 11.21 4.23 11.69
C TRP A 238 11.81 4.73 13.00
N THR A 239 11.45 5.92 13.41
CA THR A 239 11.83 6.49 14.71
C THR A 239 10.57 6.76 15.53
N ALA A 240 10.69 6.68 16.85
CA ALA A 240 9.56 7.00 17.73
C ALA A 240 9.02 8.40 17.41
N GLY A 241 7.70 8.50 17.22
CA GLY A 241 7.03 9.75 16.85
C GLY A 241 7.04 10.08 15.36
N ASP A 242 7.43 9.16 14.46
CA ASP A 242 7.24 9.33 13.02
C ASP A 242 5.74 9.26 12.68
N THR A 243 5.15 10.39 12.31
CA THR A 243 3.70 10.51 12.11
C THR A 243 3.17 9.66 10.97
N TYR A 244 4.00 9.36 9.96
CA TYR A 244 3.62 8.52 8.82
C TYR A 244 3.55 7.01 9.13
N MET A 245 3.81 6.59 10.38
CA MET A 245 3.63 5.18 10.79
C MET A 245 2.20 4.69 10.55
N SER A 246 1.21 5.56 10.72
CA SER A 246 -0.19 5.28 10.44
C SER A 246 -0.51 5.02 8.96
N ALA A 247 0.41 5.34 8.07
CA ALA A 247 0.27 5.12 6.64
C ALA A 247 1.01 3.87 6.13
N GLY A 248 1.96 3.29 6.91
CA GLY A 248 2.75 2.24 6.29
C GLY A 248 3.79 1.50 7.14
N ALA A 249 3.72 1.52 8.48
CA ALA A 249 4.79 1.02 9.32
C ALA A 249 4.60 -0.42 9.87
N LEU A 250 3.50 -1.09 9.57
CA LEU A 250 3.30 -2.45 10.06
C LEU A 250 4.19 -3.46 9.33
N VAL A 251 4.70 -4.39 10.12
CA VAL A 251 5.22 -5.68 9.66
C VAL A 251 4.25 -6.78 10.06
N SER A 252 4.25 -7.89 9.33
CA SER A 252 3.37 -9.04 9.59
C SER A 252 3.94 -10.31 8.95
N ASP A 253 3.32 -11.45 9.22
CA ASP A 253 3.55 -12.70 8.53
C ASP A 253 2.27 -13.20 7.82
N ILE A 254 2.39 -14.32 7.13
CA ILE A 254 1.28 -14.86 6.33
C ILE A 254 0.14 -15.40 7.19
N GLU A 255 0.44 -15.99 8.36
CA GLU A 255 -0.60 -16.56 9.22
C GLU A 255 -1.47 -15.47 9.84
N ASP A 256 -0.83 -14.39 10.32
CA ASP A 256 -1.56 -13.21 10.81
C ASP A 256 -2.35 -12.53 9.70
N MET A 257 -1.78 -12.39 8.49
CA MET A 257 -2.49 -11.77 7.38
C MET A 257 -3.66 -12.61 6.87
N LEU A 258 -3.56 -13.96 6.92
CA LEU A 258 -4.72 -14.83 6.64
C LEU A 258 -5.78 -14.73 7.75
N LYS A 259 -5.37 -14.66 9.01
CA LYS A 259 -6.29 -14.40 10.12
C LYS A 259 -6.99 -13.04 9.97
N TYR A 260 -6.24 -12.00 9.61
CA TYR A 260 -6.80 -10.69 9.33
C TYR A 260 -7.77 -10.72 8.13
N ALA A 261 -7.44 -11.46 7.07
CA ALA A 261 -8.33 -11.67 5.94
C ALA A 261 -9.63 -12.40 6.35
N GLN A 262 -9.55 -13.38 7.27
CA GLN A 262 -10.73 -14.04 7.80
C GLN A 262 -11.62 -13.08 8.59
N LEU A 263 -11.05 -12.23 9.46
CA LEU A 263 -11.80 -11.19 10.17
C LEU A 263 -12.51 -10.22 9.22
N GLN A 264 -11.88 -9.90 8.09
CA GLN A 264 -12.50 -9.08 7.04
C GLN A 264 -13.66 -9.83 6.34
N LEU A 265 -13.52 -11.13 6.08
CA LEU A 265 -14.57 -11.96 5.49
C LEU A 265 -15.77 -12.13 6.43
N ASP A 266 -15.50 -12.36 7.71
CA ASP A 266 -16.55 -12.49 8.74
C ASP A 266 -17.37 -11.19 8.83
N GLY A 267 -16.74 -10.05 8.54
CA GLY A 267 -17.42 -8.76 8.43
C GLY A 267 -18.14 -8.33 9.70
N GLU A 268 -17.61 -8.72 10.86
CA GLU A 268 -18.23 -8.38 12.15
C GLU A 268 -17.73 -7.03 12.67
N GLY A 269 -18.61 -6.32 13.38
CA GLY A 269 -18.28 -5.06 14.03
C GLY A 269 -17.69 -4.03 13.06
N VAL A 270 -16.57 -3.44 13.43
CA VAL A 270 -15.91 -2.36 12.69
C VAL A 270 -15.52 -2.74 11.25
N PHE A 271 -15.27 -4.03 10.97
CA PHE A 271 -14.84 -4.45 9.64
C PHE A 271 -15.95 -4.36 8.59
N ALA A 272 -17.21 -4.67 8.97
CA ALA A 272 -18.36 -4.43 8.09
C ALA A 272 -18.43 -2.96 7.65
N ARG A 273 -18.26 -2.04 8.61
CA ARG A 273 -18.27 -0.61 8.34
C ARG A 273 -17.11 -0.17 7.42
N CYS A 274 -15.93 -0.76 7.58
CA CYS A 274 -14.79 -0.42 6.72
C CYS A 274 -15.03 -0.77 5.25
N HIS A 275 -15.91 -1.74 4.97
CA HIS A 275 -16.23 -2.18 3.61
C HIS A 275 -17.41 -1.44 2.99
N GLU A 276 -18.14 -0.62 3.75
CA GLU A 276 -19.18 0.23 3.18
C GLU A 276 -18.58 1.23 2.19
N SER A 277 -19.20 1.38 1.03
CA SER A 277 -18.78 2.38 0.05
C SER A 277 -18.97 3.79 0.61
N MET A 278 -17.90 4.53 0.73
CA MET A 278 -17.90 5.92 1.19
C MET A 278 -17.69 6.91 0.06
N ALA A 279 -17.03 6.49 -1.04
CA ALA A 279 -16.80 7.33 -2.22
C ALA A 279 -16.76 6.52 -3.51
N MET A 280 -17.45 7.01 -4.55
CA MET A 280 -17.28 6.53 -5.92
C MET A 280 -16.10 7.26 -6.56
N VAL A 281 -15.09 6.53 -7.00
CA VAL A 281 -13.84 7.15 -7.47
C VAL A 281 -13.53 6.84 -8.95
N ASN A 282 -13.89 5.66 -9.45
CA ASN A 282 -13.65 5.21 -10.83
C ASN A 282 -12.21 5.52 -11.31
N ALA A 283 -11.23 5.20 -10.45
CA ALA A 283 -9.83 5.65 -10.61
C ALA A 283 -8.96 4.67 -11.40
N SER A 284 -9.51 3.58 -11.95
CA SER A 284 -8.76 2.60 -12.75
C SER A 284 -8.33 3.19 -14.08
N ASP A 285 -7.05 3.11 -14.39
CA ASP A 285 -6.55 3.41 -15.74
C ASP A 285 -6.70 2.21 -16.71
N ALA A 286 -6.44 2.44 -17.98
CA ALA A 286 -6.58 1.41 -19.03
C ALA A 286 -5.61 0.22 -18.84
N LYS A 287 -4.46 0.42 -18.18
CA LYS A 287 -3.48 -0.64 -17.88
C LYS A 287 -3.99 -1.52 -16.74
N ASN A 288 -4.49 -0.91 -15.69
CA ASN A 288 -5.05 -1.61 -14.55
C ASN A 288 -6.27 -2.44 -14.97
N ARG A 289 -7.18 -1.89 -15.77
CA ARG A 289 -8.35 -2.61 -16.30
C ARG A 289 -7.96 -3.85 -17.13
N LYS A 290 -6.88 -3.79 -17.93
CA LYS A 290 -6.38 -4.95 -18.68
C LYS A 290 -5.87 -6.08 -17.76
N LEU A 291 -5.55 -5.78 -16.52
CA LEU A 291 -5.06 -6.70 -15.50
C LEU A 291 -6.15 -7.08 -14.49
N ASP A 292 -7.40 -6.72 -14.77
CA ASP A 292 -8.55 -6.90 -13.87
C ASP A 292 -8.36 -6.22 -12.50
N ILE A 293 -7.62 -5.11 -12.47
CA ILE A 293 -7.40 -4.30 -11.27
C ILE A 293 -8.31 -3.08 -11.37
N ASN A 294 -9.43 -3.10 -10.65
CA ASN A 294 -10.42 -2.04 -10.68
C ASN A 294 -10.47 -1.28 -9.35
N LEU A 295 -10.59 0.04 -9.47
CA LEU A 295 -10.81 0.98 -8.38
C LEU A 295 -12.11 1.73 -8.69
N ASP A 296 -13.24 1.12 -8.36
CA ASP A 296 -14.55 1.71 -8.66
C ASP A 296 -15.01 2.59 -7.50
N GLU A 297 -14.91 2.08 -6.28
CA GLU A 297 -15.30 2.76 -5.05
C GLU A 297 -14.24 2.57 -3.96
N VAL A 298 -14.33 3.36 -2.90
CA VAL A 298 -13.47 3.25 -1.72
C VAL A 298 -14.34 3.29 -0.47
N GLY A 299 -14.12 2.31 0.41
CA GLY A 299 -14.57 2.33 1.79
C GLY A 299 -13.55 2.98 2.72
N ALA A 300 -13.50 2.59 3.98
CA ALA A 300 -12.45 3.07 4.88
C ALA A 300 -11.12 2.36 4.55
N ALA A 301 -10.27 2.99 3.75
CA ALA A 301 -9.05 2.47 3.12
C ALA A 301 -9.28 1.42 2.01
N TRP A 302 -10.29 0.61 2.11
CA TRP A 302 -10.51 -0.53 1.24
C TRP A 302 -10.99 -0.10 -0.15
N ILE A 303 -10.34 -0.64 -1.18
CA ILE A 303 -10.74 -0.50 -2.57
C ILE A 303 -11.84 -1.53 -2.85
N ILE A 304 -12.93 -1.08 -3.46
CA ILE A 304 -14.07 -1.91 -3.82
C ILE A 304 -14.09 -2.02 -5.35
N ASP A 305 -13.83 -3.22 -5.83
CA ASP A 305 -13.89 -3.64 -7.23
C ASP A 305 -15.25 -4.28 -7.50
N ARG A 306 -16.14 -3.53 -8.12
CA ARG A 306 -17.52 -3.97 -8.39
C ARG A 306 -17.59 -5.03 -9.49
N GLU A 307 -16.68 -4.97 -10.44
CA GLU A 307 -16.68 -5.91 -11.57
C GLU A 307 -16.32 -7.33 -11.11
N ASN A 308 -15.32 -7.45 -10.24
CA ASN A 308 -14.86 -8.75 -9.73
C ASN A 308 -15.54 -9.14 -8.40
N GLY A 309 -16.25 -8.22 -7.73
CA GLY A 309 -16.80 -8.45 -6.39
C GLY A 309 -15.72 -8.49 -5.30
N PHE A 310 -14.57 -7.85 -5.53
CA PHE A 310 -13.46 -7.84 -4.57
C PHE A 310 -13.44 -6.60 -3.71
N ILE A 311 -13.00 -6.79 -2.47
CA ILE A 311 -12.59 -5.72 -1.56
C ILE A 311 -11.12 -5.97 -1.25
N TRP A 312 -10.24 -4.99 -1.57
CA TRP A 312 -8.82 -5.23 -1.50
C TRP A 312 -8.03 -3.98 -1.14
N HIS A 313 -6.81 -4.19 -0.70
CA HIS A 313 -5.78 -3.16 -0.60
C HIS A 313 -4.41 -3.77 -0.88
N ASN A 314 -3.47 -2.95 -1.29
CA ASN A 314 -2.07 -3.34 -1.48
C ASN A 314 -1.14 -2.51 -0.61
N GLY A 315 0.09 -2.96 -0.50
CA GLY A 315 1.14 -2.23 0.18
C GLY A 315 2.47 -2.31 -0.53
N GLY A 316 3.29 -1.32 -0.29
CA GLY A 316 4.66 -1.29 -0.78
C GLY A 316 5.53 -0.39 0.05
N THR A 317 6.79 -0.80 0.19
CA THR A 317 7.89 -0.06 0.80
C THR A 317 9.08 -0.05 -0.16
N GLY A 318 10.28 0.22 0.32
CA GLY A 318 11.48 0.20 -0.52
C GLY A 318 11.76 -1.16 -1.15
N ASP A 319 11.66 -2.21 -0.34
CA ASP A 319 12.08 -3.56 -0.72
C ASP A 319 10.95 -4.62 -0.64
N TYR A 320 9.76 -4.23 -0.19
CA TYR A 320 8.63 -5.15 -0.01
C TYR A 320 7.40 -4.67 -0.76
N ASN A 321 6.59 -5.62 -1.22
CA ASN A 321 5.24 -5.32 -1.66
C ASN A 321 4.28 -6.45 -1.29
N CYS A 322 3.01 -6.10 -1.08
CA CYS A 322 2.00 -7.03 -0.65
C CYS A 322 0.62 -6.68 -1.23
N TRP A 323 -0.27 -7.65 -1.14
CA TRP A 323 -1.67 -7.48 -1.50
C TRP A 323 -2.54 -8.39 -0.62
N LEU A 324 -3.69 -7.89 -0.22
CA LEU A 324 -4.76 -8.64 0.41
C LEU A 324 -6.07 -8.30 -0.27
N GLY A 325 -6.84 -9.31 -0.64
CA GLY A 325 -8.17 -9.15 -1.17
C GLY A 325 -9.11 -10.24 -0.69
N ILE A 326 -10.35 -9.89 -0.53
CA ILE A 326 -11.45 -10.76 -0.14
C ILE A 326 -12.57 -10.71 -1.17
N CYS A 327 -13.31 -11.79 -1.30
CA CYS A 327 -14.59 -11.84 -1.98
C CYS A 327 -15.67 -12.28 -0.97
N PRO A 328 -16.47 -11.35 -0.44
CA PRO A 328 -17.50 -11.67 0.55
C PRO A 328 -18.57 -12.63 0.03
N GLU A 329 -18.89 -12.57 -1.27
CA GLU A 329 -19.91 -13.43 -1.89
C GLU A 329 -19.52 -14.91 -1.87
N THR A 330 -18.28 -15.21 -2.21
CA THR A 330 -17.75 -16.60 -2.26
C THR A 330 -17.04 -17.02 -0.98
N GLN A 331 -16.92 -16.13 0.01
CA GLN A 331 -16.17 -16.36 1.26
C GLN A 331 -14.73 -16.82 0.99
N THR A 332 -14.09 -16.21 0.00
CA THR A 332 -12.69 -16.49 -0.38
C THR A 332 -11.81 -15.28 -0.11
N ALA A 333 -10.54 -15.52 0.19
CA ALA A 333 -9.52 -14.48 0.31
C ALA A 333 -8.19 -14.94 -0.25
N ALA A 334 -7.38 -13.97 -0.67
CA ALA A 334 -5.99 -14.23 -1.05
C ALA A 334 -5.08 -13.14 -0.48
N VAL A 335 -3.88 -13.57 -0.08
CA VAL A 335 -2.81 -12.73 0.45
C VAL A 335 -1.53 -13.04 -0.33
N VAL A 336 -0.82 -12.00 -0.74
CA VAL A 336 0.51 -12.12 -1.36
C VAL A 336 1.46 -11.20 -0.62
N LEU A 337 2.53 -11.77 -0.04
CA LEU A 337 3.60 -11.05 0.64
C LEU A 337 4.91 -11.29 -0.09
N SER A 338 5.67 -10.24 -0.39
CA SER A 338 6.87 -10.33 -1.23
C SER A 338 7.99 -9.45 -0.69
N ASN A 339 9.21 -9.96 -0.67
CA ASN A 339 10.44 -9.22 -0.39
C ASN A 339 11.05 -8.56 -1.63
N LEU A 340 10.24 -8.29 -2.64
CA LEU A 340 10.66 -7.58 -3.85
C LEU A 340 10.03 -6.19 -3.88
N PRO A 341 10.73 -5.16 -4.40
CA PRO A 341 10.17 -3.81 -4.52
C PRO A 341 8.91 -3.76 -5.38
N PRO A 342 7.95 -2.85 -5.11
CA PRO A 342 6.71 -2.72 -5.90
C PRO A 342 6.93 -2.50 -7.40
N GLY A 343 8.04 -1.86 -7.77
CA GLY A 343 8.43 -1.60 -9.16
C GLY A 343 9.18 -2.75 -9.85
N TYR A 344 9.43 -3.85 -9.14
CA TYR A 344 10.17 -4.98 -9.73
C TYR A 344 9.23 -5.91 -10.49
N ARG A 345 9.37 -5.90 -11.84
CA ARG A 345 8.56 -6.71 -12.80
C ARG A 345 7.04 -6.57 -12.60
N LEU A 346 6.42 -7.45 -11.82
CA LEU A 346 4.99 -7.39 -11.51
C LEU A 346 4.78 -7.17 -10.01
N PRO A 347 3.93 -6.21 -9.63
CA PRO A 347 3.58 -6.02 -8.23
C PRO A 347 2.70 -7.17 -7.71
N ALA A 348 2.72 -7.40 -6.40
CA ALA A 348 1.90 -8.41 -5.71
C ALA A 348 0.41 -8.30 -6.05
N THR A 349 -0.08 -7.09 -6.33
CA THR A 349 -1.47 -6.84 -6.77
C THR A 349 -1.87 -7.68 -7.97
N VAL A 350 -1.00 -7.80 -8.98
CA VAL A 350 -1.31 -8.59 -10.19
C VAL A 350 -1.48 -10.07 -9.86
N THR A 351 -0.56 -10.62 -9.07
CA THR A 351 -0.62 -12.02 -8.63
C THR A 351 -1.82 -12.25 -7.71
N GLY A 352 -2.08 -11.33 -6.78
CA GLY A 352 -3.16 -11.43 -5.82
C GLY A 352 -4.55 -11.44 -6.47
N VAL A 353 -4.82 -10.52 -7.39
CA VAL A 353 -6.07 -10.49 -8.16
C VAL A 353 -6.29 -11.80 -8.91
N LYS A 354 -5.24 -12.31 -9.59
CA LYS A 354 -5.35 -13.60 -10.30
C LYS A 354 -5.59 -14.77 -9.36
N LEU A 355 -4.85 -14.82 -8.26
CA LEU A 355 -5.00 -15.87 -7.26
C LEU A 355 -6.41 -15.90 -6.69
N LEU A 356 -6.97 -14.75 -6.33
CA LEU A 356 -8.33 -14.66 -5.81
C LEU A 356 -9.35 -15.07 -6.86
N LYS A 357 -9.17 -14.71 -8.14
CA LYS A 357 -10.05 -15.18 -9.25
C LYS A 357 -9.98 -16.69 -9.48
N GLU A 358 -8.82 -17.30 -9.32
CA GLU A 358 -8.62 -18.75 -9.56
C GLU A 358 -9.23 -19.62 -8.46
N ILE A 359 -9.45 -19.08 -7.27
CA ILE A 359 -10.00 -19.84 -6.13
C ILE A 359 -11.51 -19.65 -5.94
N GLN A 360 -12.12 -18.71 -6.63
CA GLN A 360 -13.58 -18.55 -6.71
C GLN A 360 -14.26 -19.70 -7.49
#